data_1cf1c80e083d9ca6cb2f7fbc5b71095c
#
_entry.id   1cf1c80e083d9ca6cb2f7fbc5b71095c
#
_cell.length_a   1.000
_cell.length_b   1.000
_cell.length_c   1.000
_cell.angle_alpha   90.00
_cell.angle_beta   90.00
_cell.angle_gamma   90.00
#
_symmetry.space_group_name_H-M   'P 1'
#
loop_
_entity.id
_entity.type
_entity.pdbx_description
1 polymer ?
#
loop_
_entity_poly.entity_id
_entity_poly.type
_entity_poly.pdbx_seq_one_letter_code
_entity_poly.pdbx_strand_id
1 'polypeptide(L)'
;MHFLAGLNDDANPPENFRWLPVVPNEEDILSGERPFLRKNKIDGSYHNPEHYLDVQFRLLREDFVRPLREGISRLLERVGSSKIDTNQDIRLYNDVRVLYPVCTSNGVRYRIKFDNSKLRHVRWENSKRLIFGSLMCLSKDNFDSLVFATVANRELWNIRRVS
;
A
#
# COMPACT_ATOMS: atom_id res chain seq x y z
N MET A 1 -18.20 7.74 -4.48
CA MET A 1 -18.21 8.75 -3.41
C MET A 1 -19.19 8.33 -2.30
N HIS A 2 -18.93 7.20 -1.64
CA HIS A 2 -19.81 6.60 -0.61
C HIS A 2 -19.03 6.16 0.64
N PHE A 3 -18.04 6.97 1.08
CA PHE A 3 -17.09 6.55 2.12
C PHE A 3 -17.35 7.18 3.51
N LEU A 4 -18.39 7.97 3.67
CA LEU A 4 -18.61 8.74 4.89
C LEU A 4 -19.69 8.18 5.83
N ALA A 5 -20.31 7.07 5.52
CA ALA A 5 -21.29 6.43 6.40
C ALA A 5 -20.57 5.60 7.46
N GLY A 6 -20.44 6.11 8.66
CA GLY A 6 -19.87 5.43 9.83
C GLY A 6 -18.74 6.15 10.57
N LEU A 7 -18.38 7.35 10.14
CA LEU A 7 -17.39 8.16 10.87
C LEU A 7 -18.07 8.84 12.07
N ASN A 8 -17.74 8.38 13.27
CA ASN A 8 -18.26 8.96 14.50
C ASN A 8 -17.21 9.91 15.09
N ASP A 9 -17.50 11.22 15.04
CA ASP A 9 -16.58 12.28 15.50
C ASP A 9 -16.44 12.29 17.03
N ASP A 10 -17.44 11.78 17.76
CA ASP A 10 -17.52 11.80 19.22
C ASP A 10 -17.07 10.49 19.89
N ALA A 11 -16.80 9.45 19.13
CA ALA A 11 -16.33 8.20 19.69
C ALA A 11 -14.88 8.29 20.15
N ASN A 12 -14.59 7.74 21.31
CA ASN A 12 -13.20 7.56 21.74
C ASN A 12 -12.52 6.52 20.84
N PRO A 13 -11.29 6.80 20.36
CA PRO A 13 -10.55 5.81 19.58
C PRO A 13 -10.25 4.59 20.45
N PRO A 14 -10.26 3.38 19.88
CA PRO A 14 -9.94 2.14 20.60
C PRO A 14 -8.52 2.15 21.16
N GLU A 15 -7.62 2.90 20.53
CA GLU A 15 -6.22 3.02 20.92
C GLU A 15 -5.65 4.39 20.53
N ASN A 16 -4.56 4.78 21.17
CA ASN A 16 -3.84 6.00 20.82
C ASN A 16 -3.18 5.84 19.45
N PHE A 17 -3.36 6.81 18.56
CA PHE A 17 -2.81 6.79 17.20
C PHE A 17 -1.28 6.67 17.17
N ARG A 18 -0.57 7.10 18.22
CA ARG A 18 0.89 6.98 18.32
C ARG A 18 1.39 5.55 18.43
N TRP A 19 0.52 4.61 18.81
CA TRP A 19 0.85 3.18 18.89
C TRP A 19 0.55 2.45 17.58
N LEU A 20 -0.21 3.07 16.69
CA LEU A 20 -0.45 2.51 15.37
C LEU A 20 0.85 2.52 14.54
N PRO A 21 1.23 1.39 13.95
CA PRO A 21 2.41 1.34 13.10
C PRO A 21 2.22 2.19 11.84
N VAL A 22 3.27 2.91 11.45
CA VAL A 22 3.27 3.66 10.17
C VAL A 22 3.26 2.70 8.98
N VAL A 23 4.06 1.64 9.06
CA VAL A 23 4.07 0.56 8.06
C VAL A 23 2.91 -0.38 8.39
N PRO A 24 2.06 -0.74 7.42
CA PRO A 24 0.98 -1.69 7.65
C PRO A 24 1.51 -3.06 8.06
N ASN A 25 0.70 -3.81 8.78
CA ASN A 25 0.92 -5.21 9.11
C ASN A 25 -0.08 -6.11 8.35
N GLU A 26 0.03 -7.43 8.55
CA GLU A 26 -0.86 -8.41 7.91
C GLU A 26 -2.32 -8.22 8.31
N GLU A 27 -2.58 -7.89 9.57
CA GLU A 27 -3.90 -7.66 10.12
C GLU A 27 -4.61 -6.47 9.42
N ASP A 28 -3.89 -5.41 9.12
CA ASP A 28 -4.41 -4.26 8.35
C ASP A 28 -4.96 -4.65 6.97
N ILE A 29 -4.44 -5.74 6.40
CA ILE A 29 -4.77 -6.19 5.05
C ILE A 29 -5.77 -7.34 5.05
N LEU A 30 -5.59 -8.32 5.95
CA LEU A 30 -6.28 -9.61 5.88
C LEU A 30 -7.47 -9.73 6.83
N SER A 31 -7.56 -8.93 7.90
CA SER A 31 -8.63 -9.05 8.90
C SER A 31 -10.04 -8.83 8.36
N GLY A 32 -10.18 -8.10 7.26
CA GLY A 32 -11.49 -7.71 6.74
C GLY A 32 -12.21 -6.66 7.60
N GLU A 33 -11.66 -6.31 8.75
CA GLU A 33 -12.21 -5.28 9.64
C GLU A 33 -11.93 -3.88 9.10
N ARG A 34 -12.89 -2.98 9.31
CA ARG A 34 -12.69 -1.58 8.98
C ARG A 34 -11.95 -0.87 10.11
N PRO A 35 -10.90 -0.11 9.81
CA PRO A 35 -10.20 0.65 10.82
C PRO A 35 -11.11 1.74 11.40
N PHE A 36 -10.87 2.09 12.66
CA PHE A 36 -11.51 3.22 13.27
C PHE A 36 -11.03 4.52 12.62
N LEU A 37 -11.95 5.31 12.08
CA LEU A 37 -11.69 6.58 11.43
C LEU A 37 -12.58 7.67 11.98
N ARG A 38 -12.08 8.89 12.02
CA ARG A 38 -12.83 10.09 12.33
C ARG A 38 -13.01 10.97 11.11
N LYS A 39 -14.09 11.75 11.12
CA LYS A 39 -14.37 12.70 10.04
C LYS A 39 -13.37 13.84 10.05
N ASN A 40 -12.81 14.18 8.90
CA ASN A 40 -12.03 15.40 8.74
C ASN A 40 -12.92 16.64 8.92
N LYS A 41 -12.49 17.59 9.73
CA LYS A 41 -13.21 18.87 9.88
C LYS A 41 -12.82 19.79 8.74
N ILE A 42 -13.81 20.14 7.93
CA ILE A 42 -13.64 21.11 6.83
C ILE A 42 -13.88 22.53 7.39
N ASP A 43 -14.86 22.67 8.29
CA ASP A 43 -15.23 23.92 8.93
C ASP A 43 -15.01 23.85 10.44
N GLY A 44 -14.56 24.95 11.02
CA GLY A 44 -14.30 25.08 12.46
C GLY A 44 -12.92 24.54 12.88
N SER A 45 -12.68 24.53 14.19
CA SER A 45 -11.43 24.08 14.79
C SER A 45 -11.55 22.69 15.40
N TYR A 46 -10.44 21.97 15.45
CA TYR A 46 -10.32 20.75 16.25
C TYR A 46 -10.29 21.09 17.74
N HIS A 47 -10.69 20.17 18.61
CA HIS A 47 -10.71 20.37 20.04
C HIS A 47 -9.35 20.77 20.63
N ASN A 48 -8.29 20.13 20.12
CA ASN A 48 -6.90 20.38 20.47
C ASN A 48 -5.97 19.84 19.37
N PRO A 49 -4.66 20.14 19.43
CA PRO A 49 -3.69 19.66 18.45
C PRO A 49 -3.61 18.13 18.38
N GLU A 50 -3.81 17.44 19.48
CA GLU A 50 -3.76 15.97 19.53
C GLU A 50 -4.93 15.35 18.75
N HIS A 51 -6.13 15.88 18.91
CA HIS A 51 -7.28 15.46 18.12
C HIS A 51 -7.07 15.68 16.62
N TYR A 52 -6.48 16.82 16.24
CA TYR A 52 -6.09 17.05 14.84
C TYR A 52 -5.13 15.99 14.32
N LEU A 53 -4.07 15.69 15.08
CA LEU A 53 -3.07 14.70 14.68
C LEU A 53 -3.65 13.29 14.60
N ASP A 54 -4.51 12.88 15.53
CA ASP A 54 -5.20 11.59 15.49
C ASP A 54 -6.04 11.44 14.22
N VAL A 55 -6.86 12.45 13.89
CA VAL A 55 -7.71 12.43 12.70
C VAL A 55 -6.86 12.36 11.43
N GLN A 56 -5.86 13.23 11.30
CA GLN A 56 -5.03 13.30 10.09
C GLN A 56 -4.19 12.03 9.90
N PHE A 57 -3.60 11.52 10.98
CA PHE A 57 -2.79 10.29 10.92
C PHE A 57 -3.63 9.10 10.45
N ARG A 58 -4.80 8.88 11.06
CA ARG A 58 -5.67 7.75 10.70
C ARG A 58 -6.19 7.85 9.27
N LEU A 59 -6.59 9.03 8.84
CA LEU A 59 -7.07 9.24 7.48
C LEU A 59 -5.96 9.04 6.44
N LEU A 60 -4.76 9.61 6.67
CA LEU A 60 -3.62 9.43 5.78
C LEU A 60 -3.16 7.97 5.73
N ARG A 61 -3.12 7.29 6.89
CA ARG A 61 -2.77 5.88 6.95
C ARG A 61 -3.77 5.02 6.16
N GLU A 62 -5.06 5.27 6.33
CA GLU A 62 -6.09 4.51 5.60
C GLU A 62 -6.06 4.80 4.09
N ASP A 63 -5.84 6.03 3.69
CA ASP A 63 -5.70 6.38 2.26
C ASP A 63 -4.50 5.66 1.61
N PHE A 64 -3.45 5.42 2.39
CA PHE A 64 -2.26 4.70 1.96
C PHE A 64 -2.44 3.17 1.94
N VAL A 65 -3.16 2.60 2.92
CA VAL A 65 -3.31 1.14 3.12
C VAL A 65 -4.50 0.57 2.35
N ARG A 66 -5.61 1.30 2.29
CA ARG A 66 -6.87 0.83 1.70
C ARG A 66 -6.74 0.31 0.27
N PRO A 67 -6.06 0.98 -0.68
CA PRO A 67 -5.94 0.45 -2.04
C PRO A 67 -5.30 -0.94 -2.09
N LEU A 68 -4.32 -1.17 -1.20
CA LEU A 68 -3.65 -2.47 -1.10
C LEU A 68 -4.57 -3.54 -0.50
N ARG A 69 -5.27 -3.21 0.59
CA ARG A 69 -6.27 -4.11 1.23
C ARG A 69 -7.35 -4.53 0.24
N GLU A 70 -8.03 -3.58 -0.38
CA GLU A 70 -9.10 -3.86 -1.34
C GLU A 70 -8.59 -4.61 -2.57
N GLY A 71 -7.39 -4.27 -3.04
CA GLY A 71 -6.78 -4.95 -4.18
C GLY A 71 -6.43 -6.39 -3.89
N ILE A 72 -5.85 -6.70 -2.73
CA ILE A 72 -5.52 -8.07 -2.32
C ILE A 72 -6.80 -8.87 -2.07
N SER A 73 -7.79 -8.30 -1.36
CA SER A 73 -9.09 -8.95 -1.16
C SER A 73 -9.72 -9.39 -2.48
N ARG A 74 -9.77 -8.49 -3.46
CA ARG A 74 -10.29 -8.82 -4.80
C ARG A 74 -9.47 -9.88 -5.53
N LEU A 75 -8.15 -9.93 -5.32
CA LEU A 75 -7.32 -10.99 -5.90
C LEU A 75 -7.64 -12.35 -5.27
N LEU A 76 -7.81 -12.40 -3.96
CA LEU A 76 -8.15 -13.63 -3.23
C LEU A 76 -9.55 -14.16 -3.58
N GLU A 77 -10.54 -13.28 -3.70
CA GLU A 77 -11.90 -13.63 -4.11
C GLU A 77 -11.96 -14.22 -5.54
N ARG A 78 -10.97 -13.88 -6.37
CA ARG A 78 -10.90 -14.31 -7.79
C ARG A 78 -10.11 -15.59 -8.03
N VAL A 79 -9.56 -16.21 -7.03
CA VAL A 79 -8.94 -17.54 -7.15
C VAL A 79 -10.00 -18.53 -7.64
N GLY A 80 -10.15 -18.64 -8.97
CA GLY A 80 -11.18 -19.46 -9.65
C GLY A 80 -11.95 -18.75 -10.78
N SER A 81 -11.76 -17.44 -11.00
CA SER A 81 -12.41 -16.67 -12.07
C SER A 81 -11.42 -16.14 -13.10
N SER A 82 -11.66 -16.38 -14.39
CA SER A 82 -10.71 -16.07 -15.49
C SER A 82 -10.77 -14.62 -16.02
N LYS A 83 -11.46 -13.69 -15.36
CA LYS A 83 -11.55 -12.29 -15.80
C LYS A 83 -10.59 -11.39 -15.02
N ILE A 84 -9.56 -10.89 -15.69
CA ILE A 84 -8.67 -9.84 -15.19
C ILE A 84 -9.37 -8.50 -15.43
N ASP A 85 -9.80 -7.83 -14.36
CA ASP A 85 -10.31 -6.47 -14.43
C ASP A 85 -9.12 -5.49 -14.45
N THR A 86 -9.03 -4.69 -15.50
CA THR A 86 -7.93 -3.75 -15.74
C THR A 86 -8.03 -2.47 -14.90
N ASN A 87 -9.10 -2.31 -14.14
CA ASN A 87 -9.35 -1.11 -13.33
C ASN A 87 -8.96 -1.31 -11.87
N GLN A 88 -7.73 -1.80 -11.61
CA GLN A 88 -7.23 -2.04 -10.27
C GLN A 88 -6.33 -0.89 -9.79
N ASP A 89 -6.56 -0.42 -8.58
CA ASP A 89 -5.71 0.55 -7.89
C ASP A 89 -4.32 -0.02 -7.55
N ILE A 90 -4.21 -1.36 -7.52
CA ILE A 90 -2.95 -2.08 -7.32
C ILE A 90 -2.43 -2.72 -8.62
N ARG A 91 -1.14 -3.02 -8.64
CA ARG A 91 -0.46 -3.68 -9.77
C ARG A 91 0.27 -4.92 -9.28
N LEU A 92 -0.01 -6.05 -9.94
CA LEU A 92 0.64 -7.31 -9.65
C LEU A 92 1.91 -7.47 -10.49
N TYR A 93 2.99 -7.91 -9.83
CA TYR A 93 4.26 -8.28 -10.45
C TYR A 93 4.60 -9.71 -10.06
N ASN A 94 4.80 -10.58 -11.04
CA ASN A 94 5.08 -11.99 -10.82
C ASN A 94 6.60 -12.27 -10.84
N ASP A 95 6.98 -13.44 -10.33
CA ASP A 95 8.34 -13.92 -10.31
C ASP A 95 9.33 -12.93 -9.70
N VAL A 96 8.91 -12.30 -8.61
CA VAL A 96 9.75 -11.35 -7.87
C VAL A 96 10.84 -12.13 -7.15
N ARG A 97 12.09 -11.72 -7.34
CA ARG A 97 13.27 -12.28 -6.67
C ARG A 97 14.03 -11.18 -5.97
N VAL A 98 14.34 -11.40 -4.71
CA VAL A 98 15.31 -10.59 -3.97
C VAL A 98 16.71 -11.06 -4.35
N LEU A 99 17.54 -10.18 -4.90
CA LEU A 99 18.85 -10.54 -5.44
C LEU A 99 19.96 -10.39 -4.41
N TYR A 100 20.17 -9.18 -3.94
CA TYR A 100 21.24 -8.85 -2.99
C TYR A 100 20.96 -7.55 -2.25
N PRO A 101 21.54 -7.38 -1.05
CA PRO A 101 21.49 -6.11 -0.33
C PRO A 101 22.41 -5.06 -0.97
N VAL A 102 22.01 -3.80 -0.88
CA VAL A 102 22.77 -2.64 -1.32
C VAL A 102 22.88 -1.66 -0.15
N CYS A 103 24.09 -1.39 0.28
CA CYS A 103 24.35 -0.37 1.32
C CYS A 103 24.29 1.02 0.69
N THR A 104 23.56 1.92 1.33
CA THR A 104 23.46 3.33 0.94
C THR A 104 23.68 4.21 2.15
N SER A 105 23.87 5.52 1.95
CA SER A 105 23.95 6.50 3.05
C SER A 105 22.72 6.50 3.96
N ASN A 106 21.58 6.03 3.45
CA ASN A 106 20.30 5.99 4.17
C ASN A 106 19.91 4.58 4.64
N GLY A 107 20.87 3.67 4.76
CA GLY A 107 20.68 2.31 5.25
C GLY A 107 20.75 1.24 4.16
N VAL A 108 20.38 0.01 4.55
CA VAL A 108 20.40 -1.16 3.66
C VAL A 108 19.12 -1.22 2.86
N ARG A 109 19.26 -1.48 1.57
CA ARG A 109 18.16 -1.70 0.62
C ARG A 109 18.38 -3.02 -0.09
N TYR A 110 17.34 -3.56 -0.72
CA TYR A 110 17.45 -4.81 -1.47
C TYR A 110 17.19 -4.55 -2.95
N ARG A 111 18.06 -5.13 -3.78
CA ARG A 111 17.82 -5.21 -5.22
C ARG A 111 16.80 -6.32 -5.48
N ILE A 112 15.71 -5.98 -6.16
CA ILE A 112 14.72 -6.94 -6.59
C ILE A 112 14.65 -7.01 -8.12
N LYS A 113 14.27 -8.17 -8.64
CA LYS A 113 13.96 -8.42 -10.04
C LYS A 113 12.57 -9.03 -10.13
N PHE A 114 11.83 -8.74 -11.16
CA PHE A 114 10.51 -9.32 -11.45
C PHE A 114 10.37 -9.60 -12.95
N ASP A 115 9.41 -10.45 -13.35
CA ASP A 115 9.09 -10.66 -14.76
C ASP A 115 8.41 -9.42 -15.35
N ASN A 116 9.02 -8.87 -16.38
CA ASN A 116 8.50 -7.71 -17.10
C ASN A 116 8.02 -8.04 -18.53
N SER A 117 7.92 -9.32 -18.89
CA SER A 117 7.54 -9.76 -20.23
C SER A 117 6.20 -9.19 -20.71
N LYS A 118 5.23 -9.10 -19.80
CA LYS A 118 3.90 -8.52 -20.04
C LYS A 118 3.86 -6.98 -19.99
N LEU A 119 4.97 -6.34 -19.66
CA LEU A 119 5.09 -4.89 -19.44
C LEU A 119 5.89 -4.17 -20.54
N ARG A 120 6.15 -4.85 -21.67
CA ARG A 120 6.94 -4.29 -22.80
C ARG A 120 6.35 -3.00 -23.38
N HIS A 121 5.04 -2.83 -23.30
CA HIS A 121 4.32 -1.63 -23.76
C HIS A 121 4.37 -0.45 -22.77
N VAL A 122 4.88 -0.66 -21.55
CA VAL A 122 4.92 0.39 -20.52
C VAL A 122 6.04 1.38 -20.84
N ARG A 123 5.67 2.64 -21.01
CA ARG A 123 6.63 3.76 -21.08
C ARG A 123 7.08 4.11 -19.68
N TRP A 124 8.13 3.48 -19.22
CA TRP A 124 8.61 3.56 -17.84
C TRP A 124 8.97 4.98 -17.41
N GLU A 125 9.46 5.82 -18.30
CA GLU A 125 9.81 7.21 -18.02
C GLU A 125 8.62 8.01 -17.49
N ASN A 126 7.44 7.80 -18.09
CA ASN A 126 6.22 8.52 -17.77
C ASN A 126 5.28 7.72 -16.87
N SER A 127 5.67 6.51 -16.51
CA SER A 127 4.84 5.60 -15.70
C SER A 127 4.93 5.95 -14.23
N LYS A 128 3.76 5.98 -13.57
CA LYS A 128 3.65 6.06 -12.11
C LYS A 128 3.91 4.71 -11.39
N ARG A 129 4.37 3.67 -12.12
CA ARG A 129 4.67 2.36 -11.55
C ARG A 129 5.99 2.39 -10.79
N LEU A 130 6.03 1.82 -9.59
CA LEU A 130 7.24 1.66 -8.78
C LEU A 130 8.04 2.97 -8.63
N ILE A 131 7.36 4.09 -8.46
CA ILE A 131 8.02 5.37 -8.14
C ILE A 131 8.52 5.35 -6.69
N PHE A 132 9.48 6.22 -6.39
CA PHE A 132 10.01 6.39 -5.03
C PHE A 132 8.86 6.53 -4.02
N GLY A 133 8.97 5.83 -2.88
CA GLY A 133 7.98 5.86 -1.80
C GLY A 133 6.72 5.01 -2.03
N SER A 134 6.52 4.41 -3.22
CA SER A 134 5.37 3.51 -3.43
C SER A 134 5.42 2.33 -2.46
N LEU A 135 4.31 2.05 -1.79
CA LEU A 135 4.14 0.86 -0.96
C LEU A 135 4.10 -0.39 -1.85
N MET A 136 4.82 -1.41 -1.41
CA MET A 136 4.79 -2.75 -2.00
C MET A 136 4.43 -3.77 -0.93
N CYS A 137 3.70 -4.79 -1.33
CA CYS A 137 3.47 -5.99 -0.55
C CYS A 137 4.05 -7.18 -1.31
N LEU A 138 4.92 -7.93 -0.67
CA LEU A 138 5.54 -9.15 -1.21
C LEU A 138 4.93 -10.34 -0.50
N SER A 139 4.58 -11.38 -1.25
CA SER A 139 4.12 -12.65 -0.73
C SER A 139 4.72 -13.80 -1.53
N LYS A 140 4.99 -14.93 -0.89
CA LYS A 140 5.50 -16.16 -1.52
C LYS A 140 4.47 -17.28 -1.54
N ASP A 141 3.35 -17.12 -0.85
CA ASP A 141 2.37 -18.15 -0.47
C ASP A 141 0.92 -17.68 -0.72
N ASN A 142 0.70 -17.03 -1.86
CA ASN A 142 -0.62 -16.55 -2.29
C ASN A 142 -1.30 -15.62 -1.28
N PHE A 143 -0.53 -14.74 -0.64
CA PHE A 143 -0.94 -13.76 0.37
C PHE A 143 -1.26 -14.31 1.76
N ASP A 144 -0.87 -15.54 2.09
CA ASP A 144 -0.97 -16.07 3.44
C ASP A 144 0.03 -15.38 4.40
N SER A 145 1.19 -14.99 3.88
CA SER A 145 2.15 -14.15 4.59
C SER A 145 2.53 -12.92 3.76
N LEU A 146 2.71 -11.78 4.43
CA LEU A 146 2.94 -10.49 3.80
C LEU A 146 4.22 -9.82 4.30
N VAL A 147 5.04 -9.34 3.38
CA VAL A 147 6.19 -8.49 3.68
C VAL A 147 6.00 -7.14 3.02
N PHE A 148 6.01 -6.09 3.83
CA PHE A 148 5.85 -4.73 3.33
C PHE A 148 7.20 -4.07 3.08
N ALA A 149 7.27 -3.33 1.99
CA ALA A 149 8.43 -2.56 1.59
C ALA A 149 8.03 -1.29 0.85
N THR A 150 8.93 -0.35 0.75
CA THR A 150 8.77 0.84 -0.08
C THR A 150 9.80 0.88 -1.18
N VAL A 151 9.42 1.40 -2.34
CA VAL A 151 10.33 1.61 -3.44
C VAL A 151 11.34 2.68 -3.08
N ALA A 152 12.60 2.31 -2.97
CA ALA A 152 13.70 3.24 -2.67
C ALA A 152 14.28 3.90 -3.92
N ASN A 153 14.28 3.20 -5.05
CA ASN A 153 14.75 3.71 -6.33
C ASN A 153 14.24 2.83 -7.47
N ARG A 154 14.01 3.43 -8.63
CA ARG A 154 13.66 2.74 -9.86
C ARG A 154 14.71 3.03 -10.93
N GLU A 155 15.59 2.07 -11.17
CA GLU A 155 16.61 2.18 -12.21
C GLU A 155 16.05 1.69 -13.56
N LEU A 156 15.65 2.61 -14.41
CA LEU A 156 14.97 2.35 -15.69
C LEU A 156 15.82 1.52 -16.66
N TRP A 157 17.14 1.65 -16.63
CA TRP A 157 18.05 0.89 -17.51
C TRP A 157 18.07 -0.61 -17.19
N ASN A 158 17.82 -1.00 -15.94
CA ASN A 158 17.71 -2.40 -15.54
C ASN A 158 16.39 -3.05 -15.99
N ILE A 159 15.33 -2.27 -16.13
CA ILE A 159 14.02 -2.77 -16.56
C ILE A 159 14.02 -3.08 -18.05
N ARG A 160 14.84 -2.38 -18.85
CA ARG A 160 14.92 -2.55 -20.31
C ARG A 160 15.79 -3.72 -20.75
N ARG A 161 16.70 -4.21 -19.92
CA ARG A 161 17.69 -5.23 -20.26
C ARG A 161 17.26 -6.69 -20.11
N VAL A 162 16.01 -6.96 -19.77
CA VAL A 162 15.45 -8.31 -19.70
C VAL A 162 14.63 -8.56 -20.97
N SER A 163 15.32 -8.66 -22.09
CA SER A 163 14.83 -9.18 -23.39
C SER A 163 15.55 -10.48 -23.69
#